data_638cc0ba35306fa49d70aa37d5149a85
#
_entry.id   638cc0ba35306fa49d70aa37d5149a85
#
_cell.length_a   1.000
_cell.length_b   1.000
_cell.length_c   1.000
_cell.angle_alpha   90.00
_cell.angle_beta   90.00
_cell.angle_gamma   90.00
#
_symmetry.space_group_name_H-M   'P 1'
#
loop_
_entity.id
_entity.type
_entity.pdbx_description
1 polymer ?
#
loop_
_entity_poly.entity_id
_entity_poly.type
_entity_poly.pdbx_seq_one_letter_code
_entity_poly.pdbx_strand_id
1 'polypeptide(L)'
;GLAKILKNVKRLGKDVVINGGDVFVTKYRKTYGSAKDIMTAVNQECVWSSIQFKTGSFGKQTKAARGYFTDYVKKCKKDGMKVYLLEYTKDKKLIRQIKEYCRKNKFHYYISDSIELD
;
A
#
# COMPACT_ATOMS: atom_id res chain seq x y z
N GLY A 1 4.34 -17.79 -14.92
CA GLY A 1 3.54 -17.26 -13.85
C GLY A 1 3.44 -15.74 -13.86
N LEU A 2 2.82 -15.19 -12.86
CA LEU A 2 2.59 -13.75 -12.76
C LEU A 2 3.91 -12.96 -12.75
N ALA A 3 4.91 -13.42 -12.01
CA ALA A 3 6.20 -12.73 -11.93
C ALA A 3 6.84 -12.53 -13.29
N LYS A 4 6.78 -13.54 -14.16
CA LYS A 4 7.35 -13.46 -15.50
C LYS A 4 6.62 -12.41 -16.35
N ILE A 5 5.30 -12.37 -16.26
CA ILE A 5 4.49 -11.38 -16.98
C ILE A 5 4.85 -9.96 -16.52
N LEU A 6 4.90 -9.72 -15.21
CA LEU A 6 5.23 -8.41 -14.65
C LEU A 6 6.64 -7.98 -15.03
N LYS A 7 7.59 -8.90 -15.01
CA LYS A 7 8.98 -8.64 -15.39
C LYS A 7 9.05 -8.20 -16.85
N ASN A 8 8.32 -8.88 -17.73
CA ASN A 8 8.29 -8.54 -19.17
C ASN A 8 7.65 -7.18 -19.41
N VAL A 9 6.55 -6.87 -18.72
CA VAL A 9 5.89 -5.56 -18.81
C VAL A 9 6.85 -4.44 -18.41
N LYS A 10 7.58 -4.64 -17.32
CA LYS A 10 8.53 -3.64 -16.83
C LYS A 10 9.72 -3.46 -17.79
N ARG A 11 10.19 -4.53 -18.42
CA ARG A 11 11.26 -4.45 -19.43
C ARG A 11 10.88 -3.61 -20.64
N LEU A 12 9.58 -3.53 -20.94
CA LEU A 12 9.06 -2.68 -22.01
C LEU A 12 8.98 -1.20 -21.62
N GLY A 13 9.49 -0.83 -20.46
CA GLY A 13 9.49 0.55 -19.98
C GLY A 13 8.14 1.01 -19.41
N LYS A 14 7.24 0.08 -19.12
CA LYS A 14 5.91 0.38 -18.56
C LYS A 14 5.94 0.38 -17.06
N ASP A 15 5.13 1.26 -16.47
CA ASP A 15 4.93 1.25 -15.03
C ASP A 15 4.05 0.07 -14.62
N VAL A 16 4.41 -0.56 -13.51
CA VAL A 16 3.63 -1.66 -12.93
C VAL A 16 3.21 -1.23 -11.53
N VAL A 17 1.92 -1.02 -11.33
CA VAL A 17 1.35 -0.67 -10.03
C VAL A 17 0.61 -1.88 -9.49
N ILE A 18 0.96 -2.31 -8.29
CA ILE A 18 0.31 -3.45 -7.65
C ILE A 18 -0.59 -2.93 -6.53
N ASN A 19 -1.85 -3.39 -6.51
CA ASN A 19 -2.80 -3.08 -5.45
C ASN A 19 -2.66 -4.15 -4.36
N GLY A 20 -2.19 -3.76 -3.18
CA GLY A 20 -1.90 -4.70 -2.10
C GLY A 20 -0.74 -5.61 -2.45
N GLY A 21 -1.02 -6.89 -2.63
CA GLY A 21 -0.04 -7.87 -3.10
C GLY A 21 1.00 -8.27 -2.07
N ASP A 22 0.72 -8.06 -0.79
CA ASP A 22 1.67 -8.30 0.30
C ASP A 22 2.21 -9.73 0.33
N VAL A 23 1.35 -10.73 0.14
CA VAL A 23 1.77 -12.13 0.15
C VAL A 23 2.67 -12.44 -1.05
N PHE A 24 2.23 -12.05 -2.24
CA PHE A 24 2.97 -12.30 -3.48
C PHE A 24 4.31 -11.57 -3.49
N VAL A 25 4.30 -10.28 -3.18
CA VAL A 25 5.52 -9.45 -3.23
C VAL A 25 6.52 -9.87 -2.15
N THR A 26 6.04 -10.18 -0.94
CA THR A 26 6.90 -10.65 0.14
C THR A 26 7.59 -11.95 -0.24
N LYS A 27 6.86 -12.88 -0.85
CA LYS A 27 7.40 -14.16 -1.31
C LYS A 27 8.43 -13.95 -2.43
N TYR A 28 8.14 -13.05 -3.37
CA TYR A 28 9.06 -12.71 -4.44
C TYR A 28 10.36 -12.12 -3.89
N ARG A 29 10.25 -11.20 -2.92
CA ARG A 29 11.42 -10.59 -2.27
C ARG A 29 12.29 -11.62 -1.55
N LYS A 30 11.69 -12.62 -0.90
CA LYS A 30 12.45 -13.69 -0.24
C LYS A 30 13.29 -14.48 -1.25
N THR A 31 12.76 -14.71 -2.44
CA THR A 31 13.45 -15.48 -3.46
C THR A 31 14.52 -14.65 -4.18
N TYR A 32 14.24 -13.39 -4.50
CA TYR A 32 15.08 -12.58 -5.36
C TYR A 32 15.71 -11.37 -4.67
N GLY A 33 15.43 -11.13 -3.41
CA GLY A 33 16.02 -10.05 -2.61
C GLY A 33 15.34 -8.69 -2.77
N SER A 34 14.62 -8.46 -3.85
CA SER A 34 13.94 -7.18 -4.14
C SER A 34 12.80 -7.41 -5.13
N ALA A 35 11.82 -6.52 -5.12
CA ALA A 35 10.72 -6.53 -6.08
C ALA A 35 10.90 -5.53 -7.23
N LYS A 36 12.06 -4.89 -7.34
CA LYS A 36 12.29 -3.84 -8.36
C LYS A 36 12.11 -4.30 -9.80
N ASP A 37 12.25 -5.61 -10.05
CA ASP A 37 12.13 -6.17 -11.41
C ASP A 37 10.68 -6.38 -11.84
N ILE A 38 9.73 -6.36 -10.91
CA ILE A 38 8.33 -6.71 -11.21
C ILE A 38 7.35 -5.58 -10.95
N MET A 39 7.74 -4.51 -10.25
CA MET A 39 6.81 -3.44 -9.92
C MET A 39 7.49 -2.09 -9.82
N THR A 40 6.71 -1.02 -10.03
CA THR A 40 7.15 0.37 -9.96
C THR A 40 6.56 1.07 -8.74
N ALA A 41 5.34 0.68 -8.36
CA ALA A 41 4.61 1.31 -7.28
C ALA A 41 3.65 0.32 -6.61
N VAL A 42 3.26 0.63 -5.39
CA VAL A 42 2.26 -0.13 -4.66
C VAL A 42 1.17 0.81 -4.17
N ASN A 43 -0.09 0.39 -4.34
CA ASN A 43 -1.25 1.01 -3.69
C ASN A 43 -1.67 0.09 -2.56
N GLN A 44 -1.68 0.60 -1.33
CA GLN A 44 -2.11 -0.16 -0.17
C GLN A 44 -3.28 0.52 0.50
N GLU A 45 -4.38 -0.21 0.64
CA GLU A 45 -5.57 0.28 1.33
C GLU A 45 -5.51 -0.08 2.82
N CYS A 46 -6.11 0.77 3.64
CA CYS A 46 -6.43 0.47 5.04
C CYS A 46 -5.23 0.03 5.86
N VAL A 47 -4.15 0.80 5.80
CA VAL A 47 -3.00 0.60 6.70
C VAL A 47 -3.32 1.16 8.09
N TRP A 48 -3.94 2.33 8.15
CA TRP A 48 -4.28 3.05 9.38
C TRP A 48 -5.75 2.99 9.72
N SER A 49 -6.62 2.94 8.71
CA SER A 49 -8.06 2.92 8.85
C SER A 49 -8.62 1.53 8.59
N SER A 50 -9.89 1.33 8.95
CA SER A 50 -10.61 0.09 8.66
C SER A 50 -12.00 0.42 8.15
N ILE A 51 -12.57 -0.51 7.40
CA ILE A 51 -13.91 -0.38 6.85
C ILE A 51 -14.77 -1.55 7.33
N GLN A 52 -15.94 -1.21 7.88
CA GLN A 52 -16.99 -2.20 8.18
C GLN A 52 -17.97 -2.18 7.02
N PHE A 53 -17.81 -3.09 6.07
CA PHE A 53 -18.61 -3.08 4.85
C PHE A 53 -20.10 -3.29 5.10
N LYS A 54 -20.46 -4.04 6.15
CA LYS A 54 -21.87 -4.28 6.48
C LYS A 54 -22.62 -3.01 6.91
N THR A 55 -21.93 -2.11 7.61
CA THR A 55 -22.52 -0.89 8.16
C THR A 55 -22.09 0.37 7.41
N GLY A 56 -21.06 0.26 6.56
CA GLY A 56 -20.46 1.39 5.89
C GLY A 56 -19.69 2.30 6.83
N SER A 57 -19.41 1.87 8.07
CA SER A 57 -18.70 2.67 9.05
C SER A 57 -17.19 2.50 8.92
N PHE A 58 -16.46 3.52 9.34
CA PHE A 58 -15.01 3.52 9.35
C PHE A 58 -14.49 3.43 10.77
N GLY A 59 -13.31 2.83 10.92
CA GLY A 59 -12.65 2.71 12.20
C GLY A 59 -11.14 2.81 12.04
N LYS A 60 -10.43 2.46 13.09
CA LYS A 60 -8.98 2.36 13.08
C LYS A 60 -8.56 0.92 12.84
N GLN A 61 -7.46 0.74 12.13
CA GLN A 61 -6.87 -0.58 11.95
C GLN A 61 -6.33 -1.08 13.28
N THR A 62 -6.32 -2.41 13.47
CA THR A 62 -5.69 -3.01 14.64
C THR A 62 -4.19 -2.71 14.63
N LYS A 63 -3.58 -2.69 15.82
CA LYS A 63 -2.14 -2.46 15.94
C LYS A 63 -1.34 -3.51 15.19
N ALA A 64 -1.76 -4.77 15.26
CA ALA A 64 -1.09 -5.87 14.57
C ALA A 64 -1.15 -5.73 13.05
N ALA A 65 -2.33 -5.45 12.50
CA ALA A 65 -2.49 -5.27 11.05
C ALA A 65 -1.74 -4.02 10.56
N ARG A 66 -1.82 -2.92 11.31
CA ARG A 66 -1.07 -1.71 10.98
C ARG A 66 0.44 -1.98 10.93
N GLY A 67 0.97 -2.69 11.91
CA GLY A 67 2.38 -3.06 11.94
C GLY A 67 2.77 -3.92 10.75
N TYR A 68 1.94 -4.89 10.40
CA TYR A 68 2.17 -5.75 9.25
C TYR A 68 2.23 -4.96 7.94
N PHE A 69 1.25 -4.09 7.68
CA PHE A 69 1.19 -3.34 6.42
C PHE A 69 2.21 -2.21 6.37
N THR A 70 2.52 -1.54 7.48
CA THR A 70 3.59 -0.54 7.49
C THR A 70 4.94 -1.17 7.20
N ASP A 71 5.19 -2.37 7.73
CA ASP A 71 6.41 -3.11 7.40
C ASP A 71 6.47 -3.44 5.91
N TYR A 72 5.37 -3.92 5.34
CA TYR A 72 5.30 -4.26 3.92
C TYR A 72 5.59 -3.05 3.02
N VAL A 73 4.88 -1.93 3.23
CA VAL A 73 5.06 -0.76 2.35
C VAL A 73 6.44 -0.10 2.52
N LYS A 74 7.03 -0.19 3.71
CA LYS A 74 8.40 0.27 3.92
C LYS A 74 9.40 -0.56 3.14
N LYS A 75 9.20 -1.87 3.08
CA LYS A 75 10.05 -2.75 2.27
C LYS A 75 9.90 -2.44 0.78
N CYS A 76 8.69 -2.19 0.32
CA CYS A 76 8.47 -1.73 -1.06
C CYS A 76 9.22 -0.42 -1.34
N LYS A 77 9.15 0.53 -0.43
CA LYS A 77 9.87 1.81 -0.56
C LYS A 77 11.37 1.60 -0.64
N LYS A 78 11.89 0.70 0.20
CA LYS A 78 13.32 0.35 0.20
C LYS A 78 13.77 -0.22 -1.15
N ASP A 79 12.90 -0.97 -1.82
CA ASP A 79 13.18 -1.53 -3.14
C ASP A 79 13.04 -0.50 -4.27
N GLY A 80 12.72 0.75 -3.95
CA GLY A 80 12.59 1.82 -4.93
C GLY A 80 11.19 2.08 -5.44
N MET A 81 10.16 1.45 -4.82
CA MET A 81 8.77 1.66 -5.23
C MET A 81 8.25 3.00 -4.75
N LYS A 82 7.35 3.61 -5.53
CA LYS A 82 6.46 4.64 -5.03
C LYS A 82 5.38 3.97 -4.20
N VAL A 83 5.06 4.55 -3.05
CA VAL A 83 4.03 4.01 -2.16
C VAL A 83 2.88 4.99 -2.08
N TYR A 84 1.68 4.47 -2.32
CA TYR A 84 0.42 5.21 -2.24
C TYR A 84 -0.47 4.53 -1.21
N LEU A 85 -0.88 5.26 -0.18
CA LEU A 85 -1.82 4.77 0.81
C LEU A 85 -3.21 5.30 0.50
N LEU A 86 -4.20 4.42 0.52
CA LEU A 86 -5.61 4.78 0.38
C LEU A 86 -6.30 4.48 1.70
N GLU A 87 -6.77 5.53 2.37
CA GLU A 87 -7.36 5.42 3.71
C GLU A 87 -8.78 5.95 3.71
N TYR A 88 -9.59 5.45 4.62
CA TYR A 88 -11.00 5.79 4.73
C TYR A 88 -11.30 6.24 6.14
N THR A 89 -11.47 7.54 6.34
CA THR A 89 -11.76 8.07 7.67
C THR A 89 -12.26 9.51 7.62
N LYS A 90 -13.06 9.87 8.62
CA LYS A 90 -13.47 11.25 8.91
C LYS A 90 -12.84 11.75 10.21
N ASP A 91 -12.16 10.88 10.93
CA ASP A 91 -11.55 11.19 12.22
C ASP A 91 -10.35 12.12 12.02
N LYS A 92 -10.45 13.34 12.51
CA LYS A 92 -9.41 14.36 12.34
C LYS A 92 -8.07 13.95 12.93
N LYS A 93 -8.09 13.25 14.07
CA LYS A 93 -6.86 12.79 14.73
C LYS A 93 -6.16 11.73 13.86
N LEU A 94 -6.93 10.77 13.35
CA LEU A 94 -6.39 9.73 12.48
C LEU A 94 -5.86 10.32 11.18
N ILE A 95 -6.57 11.29 10.60
CA ILE A 95 -6.12 12.00 9.39
C ILE A 95 -4.75 12.64 9.62
N ARG A 96 -4.57 13.32 10.78
CA ARG A 96 -3.27 13.93 11.09
C ARG A 96 -2.17 12.88 11.23
N GLN A 97 -2.47 11.75 11.86
CA GLN A 97 -1.51 10.64 12.01
C GLN A 97 -1.09 10.07 10.66
N ILE A 98 -2.03 9.87 9.76
CA ILE A 98 -1.76 9.38 8.40
C ILE A 98 -0.86 10.34 7.63
N LYS A 99 -1.22 11.63 7.66
CA LYS A 99 -0.46 12.67 6.95
C LYS A 99 0.98 12.75 7.47
N GLU A 100 1.16 12.73 8.78
CA GLU A 100 2.49 12.79 9.40
C GLU A 100 3.31 11.56 9.06
N TYR A 101 2.70 10.37 9.12
CA TYR A 101 3.37 9.13 8.76
C TYR A 101 3.83 9.15 7.29
N CYS A 102 2.96 9.57 6.39
CA CYS A 102 3.28 9.64 4.96
C CYS A 102 4.35 10.69 4.68
N ARG A 103 4.30 11.83 5.36
CA ARG A 103 5.33 12.87 5.23
C ARG A 103 6.70 12.33 5.63
N LYS A 104 6.79 11.66 6.78
CA LYS A 104 8.04 11.09 7.29
C LYS A 104 8.63 10.05 6.36
N ASN A 105 7.78 9.22 5.76
CA ASN A 105 8.23 8.10 4.94
C ASN A 105 8.26 8.43 3.45
N LYS A 106 7.88 9.64 3.08
CA LYS A 106 7.79 10.09 1.68
C LYS A 106 6.82 9.22 0.88
N PHE A 107 5.69 8.90 1.49
CA PHE A 107 4.60 8.18 0.85
C PHE A 107 3.56 9.16 0.35
N HIS A 108 2.90 8.81 -0.74
CA HIS A 108 1.71 9.51 -1.22
C HIS A 108 0.49 8.95 -0.50
N TYR A 109 -0.58 9.74 -0.40
CA TYR A 109 -1.80 9.25 0.23
C TYR A 109 -3.04 9.90 -0.38
N TYR A 110 -4.14 9.19 -0.26
CA TYR A 110 -5.48 9.71 -0.52
C TYR A 110 -6.37 9.28 0.65
N ILE A 111 -7.05 10.24 1.26
CA ILE A 111 -7.95 9.96 2.37
C ILE A 111 -9.37 10.27 1.91
N SER A 112 -10.22 9.25 1.89
CA SER A 112 -11.61 9.36 1.49
C SER A 112 -12.52 9.35 2.71
N ASP A 113 -13.59 10.13 2.68
CA ASP A 113 -14.65 10.09 3.68
C ASP A 113 -15.83 9.22 3.25
N SER A 114 -15.68 8.51 2.15
CA SER A 114 -16.71 7.68 1.54
C SER A 114 -16.07 6.45 0.89
N ILE A 115 -16.81 5.33 0.85
CA ILE A 115 -16.37 4.14 0.15
C ILE A 115 -16.40 4.35 -1.37
N GLU A 116 -17.24 5.24 -1.85
CA GLU A 116 -17.34 5.60 -3.27
C GLU A 116 -16.25 6.61 -3.62
N LEU A 117 -15.37 6.24 -4.54
CA LEU A 117 -14.20 7.03 -4.93
C LEU A 117 -14.41 7.74 -6.27
N ASP A 118 -15.52 8.38 -6.43
CA ASP A 118 -15.84 9.07 -7.67
C ASP A 118 -15.06 10.37 -7.86
#